data_0105a53cb54f99955774c439ee3c75c0
#
_entry.id   0105a53cb54f99955774c439ee3c75c0
#
_cell.length_a   1.000
_cell.length_b   1.000
_cell.length_c   1.000
_cell.angle_alpha   90.00
_cell.angle_beta   90.00
_cell.angle_gamma   90.00
#
_symmetry.space_group_name_H-M   'P 1'
#
loop_
_entity.id
_entity.type
_entity.pdbx_description
1 polymer ?
#
loop_
_entity_poly.entity_id
_entity_poly.type
_entity_poly.pdbx_seq_one_letter_code
_entity_poly.pdbx_strand_id
1 'polypeptide(L)' 'RNALVQARALQEVAEADRRSAVNRLLLSAAKDYARWYESHRRRIVQREGLSLAAFRLRAIRARVQRGESAPIDTIEA' A
#
# COMPACT_ATOMS: atom_id res chain seq x y z
N ARG A 1 51.04 6.12 21.62
CA ARG A 1 50.28 4.84 21.44
C ARG A 1 48.84 4.96 21.87
N ASN A 2 48.58 5.50 23.04
CA ASN A 2 47.21 5.63 23.56
C ASN A 2 46.34 6.54 22.68
N ALA A 3 46.94 7.63 22.20
CA ALA A 3 46.22 8.57 21.33
C ALA A 3 45.84 7.91 19.98
N LEU A 4 46.73 7.07 19.45
CA LEU A 4 46.47 6.37 18.20
C LEU A 4 45.39 5.29 18.37
N VAL A 5 45.44 4.55 19.49
CA VAL A 5 44.47 3.53 19.84
C VAL A 5 43.08 4.17 20.03
N GLN A 6 43.05 5.30 20.76
CA GLN A 6 41.80 6.07 20.97
C GLN A 6 41.25 6.60 19.64
N ALA A 7 42.10 7.10 18.76
CA ALA A 7 41.66 7.60 17.45
C ALA A 7 41.04 6.49 16.59
N ARG A 8 41.65 5.31 16.62
CA ARG A 8 41.10 4.14 15.92
C ARG A 8 39.76 3.70 16.50
N ALA A 9 39.66 3.67 17.82
CA ALA A 9 38.42 3.30 18.51
C ALA A 9 37.29 4.28 18.17
N LEU A 10 37.59 5.58 18.16
CA LEU A 10 36.62 6.61 17.76
C LEU A 10 36.20 6.45 16.29
N GLN A 11 37.13 6.12 15.41
CA GLN A 11 36.86 5.90 14.03
C GLN A 11 35.94 4.68 13.81
N GLU A 12 36.20 3.61 14.55
CA GLU A 12 35.35 2.40 14.49
C GLU A 12 33.94 2.68 14.99
N VAL A 13 33.80 3.45 16.05
CA VAL A 13 32.50 3.87 16.58
C VAL A 13 31.75 4.71 15.55
N ALA A 14 32.44 5.69 14.95
CA ALA A 14 31.85 6.56 13.93
C ALA A 14 31.38 5.75 12.71
N GLU A 15 32.17 4.76 12.29
CA GLU A 15 31.78 3.88 11.19
C GLU A 15 30.59 3.00 11.54
N ALA A 16 30.55 2.46 12.77
CA ALA A 16 29.42 1.67 13.24
C ALA A 16 28.14 2.52 13.30
N ASP A 17 28.26 3.75 13.80
CA ASP A 17 27.14 4.70 13.84
C ASP A 17 26.63 5.04 12.45
N ARG A 18 27.53 5.23 11.49
CA ARG A 18 27.18 5.50 10.11
C ARG A 18 26.42 4.32 9.49
N ARG A 19 26.90 3.10 9.69
CA ARG A 19 26.21 1.89 9.19
C ARG A 19 24.85 1.75 9.81
N SER A 20 24.74 2.00 11.11
CA SER A 20 23.47 1.96 11.82
C SER A 20 22.48 2.98 11.28
N ALA A 21 22.94 4.21 11.01
CA ALA A 21 22.12 5.27 10.44
C ALA A 21 21.66 4.91 9.02
N VAL A 22 22.56 4.39 8.20
CA VAL A 22 22.22 3.94 6.84
C VAL A 22 21.20 2.81 6.88
N ASN A 23 21.39 1.83 7.75
CA ASN A 23 20.46 0.71 7.91
C ASN A 23 19.08 1.18 8.35
N ARG A 24 19.00 2.12 9.28
CA ARG A 24 17.72 2.70 9.71
C ARG A 24 17.03 3.45 8.57
N LEU A 25 17.79 4.19 7.79
CA LEU A 25 17.26 4.90 6.63
C LEU A 25 16.72 3.94 5.59
N LEU A 26 17.46 2.89 5.27
CA LEU A 26 17.01 1.86 4.32
C LEU A 26 15.77 1.14 4.82
N LEU A 27 15.71 0.81 6.10
CA LEU A 27 14.54 0.17 6.68
C LEU A 27 13.32 1.09 6.63
N SER A 28 13.50 2.36 6.96
CA SER A 28 12.44 3.37 6.88
C SER A 28 11.93 3.52 5.44
N ALA A 29 12.83 3.61 4.49
CA ALA A 29 12.47 3.69 3.06
C ALA A 29 11.71 2.45 2.60
N ALA A 30 12.15 1.26 3.03
CA ALA A 30 11.47 0.01 2.69
C ALA A 30 10.06 -0.04 3.27
N LYS A 31 9.88 0.41 4.50
CA LYS A 31 8.55 0.49 5.14
C LYS A 31 7.64 1.48 4.42
N ASP A 32 8.16 2.63 4.04
CA ASP A 32 7.39 3.65 3.33
C ASP A 32 6.96 3.14 1.95
N TYR A 33 7.87 2.46 1.26
CA TYR A 33 7.55 1.83 -0.02
C TYR A 33 6.45 0.77 0.12
N ALA A 34 6.55 -0.09 1.14
CA ALA A 34 5.56 -1.13 1.40
C ALA A 34 4.18 -0.53 1.69
N ARG A 35 4.11 0.56 2.47
CA ARG A 35 2.86 1.28 2.75
C ARG A 35 2.27 1.89 1.49
N TRP A 36 3.11 2.50 0.68
CA TRP A 36 2.67 3.08 -0.59
C TRP A 36 2.12 2.00 -1.52
N TYR A 37 2.83 0.89 -1.64
CA TYR A 37 2.43 -0.23 -2.49
C TYR A 37 1.10 -0.82 -2.04
N GLU A 38 0.94 -1.03 -0.74
CA GLU A 38 -0.31 -1.54 -0.18
C GLU A 38 -1.48 -0.59 -0.45
N SER A 39 -1.28 0.71 -0.24
CA SER A 39 -2.30 1.72 -0.52
C SER A 39 -2.65 1.77 -2.00
N HIS A 40 -1.66 1.65 -2.85
CA HIS A 40 -1.84 1.63 -4.30
C HIS A 40 -2.66 0.43 -4.74
N ARG A 41 -2.34 -0.75 -4.25
CA ARG A 41 -3.09 -1.97 -4.53
C ARG A 41 -4.52 -1.91 -4.02
N ARG A 42 -4.71 -1.40 -2.82
CA ARG A 42 -6.05 -1.22 -2.24
C ARG A 42 -6.91 -0.31 -3.11
N ARG A 43 -6.33 0.76 -3.62
CA ARG A 43 -7.02 1.68 -4.52
C ARG A 43 -7.46 1.00 -5.81
N ILE A 44 -6.58 0.18 -6.39
CA ILE A 44 -6.92 -0.58 -7.61
C ILE A 44 -8.08 -1.52 -7.34
N VAL A 45 -8.05 -2.28 -6.26
CA VAL A 45 -9.10 -3.23 -5.90
C VAL A 45 -10.43 -2.50 -5.68
N GLN A 46 -10.40 -1.34 -5.01
CA GLN A 46 -11.60 -0.54 -4.79
C GLN A 46 -12.18 -0.01 -6.10
N ARG A 47 -11.34 0.44 -7.03
CA ARG A 47 -11.80 0.89 -8.34
C ARG A 47 -12.44 -0.24 -9.14
N GLU A 48 -11.84 -1.41 -9.12
CA GLU A 48 -12.38 -2.59 -9.78
C GLU A 48 -13.72 -2.98 -9.16
N GLY A 49 -13.83 -2.92 -7.83
CA GLY A 49 -15.08 -3.18 -7.12
C GLY A 49 -16.18 -2.22 -7.50
N LEU A 50 -15.87 -0.92 -7.59
CA LEU A 50 -16.82 0.10 -8.04
C LEU A 50 -17.25 -0.12 -9.48
N SER A 51 -16.32 -0.44 -10.37
CA SER A 51 -16.64 -0.75 -11.77
C SER A 51 -17.56 -1.94 -11.88
N LEU A 52 -17.31 -2.99 -11.13
CA LEU A 52 -18.12 -4.20 -11.12
C LEU A 52 -19.53 -3.91 -10.58
N ALA A 53 -19.62 -3.15 -9.48
CA ALA A 53 -20.90 -2.76 -8.90
C ALA A 53 -21.71 -1.91 -9.85
N ALA A 54 -21.08 -0.95 -10.53
CA ALA A 54 -21.74 -0.11 -11.53
C ALA A 54 -22.23 -0.95 -12.73
N PHE A 55 -21.45 -1.89 -13.18
CA PHE A 55 -21.82 -2.81 -14.25
C PHE A 55 -23.05 -3.65 -13.87
N ARG A 56 -23.02 -4.22 -12.65
CA ARG A 56 -24.16 -5.01 -12.14
C ARG A 56 -25.42 -4.18 -12.03
N LEU A 57 -25.31 -2.96 -11.53
CA LEU A 57 -26.45 -2.06 -11.39
C LEU A 57 -27.06 -1.74 -12.75
N ARG A 58 -26.23 -1.45 -13.75
CA ARG A 58 -26.72 -1.19 -15.11
C ARG A 58 -27.40 -2.42 -15.70
N ALA A 59 -26.86 -3.62 -15.48
CA ALA A 59 -27.45 -4.85 -15.95
C ALA A 59 -28.82 -5.11 -15.31
N ILE A 60 -28.96 -4.88 -14.01
CA ILE A 60 -30.22 -5.05 -13.29
C ILE A 60 -31.26 -4.03 -13.80
N ARG A 61 -30.88 -2.77 -13.94
CA ARG A 61 -31.77 -1.74 -14.49
C ARG A 61 -32.25 -2.05 -15.88
N ALA A 62 -31.37 -2.55 -16.73
CA ALA A 62 -31.70 -2.96 -18.09
C ALA A 62 -32.71 -4.10 -18.06
N ARG A 63 -32.55 -5.09 -17.19
CA ARG A 63 -33.50 -6.19 -17.03
C ARG A 63 -34.88 -5.69 -16.56
N VAL A 64 -34.89 -4.80 -15.58
CA VAL A 64 -36.15 -4.22 -15.06
C VAL A 64 -36.88 -3.46 -16.17
N GLN A 65 -36.14 -2.66 -16.94
CA GLN A 65 -36.72 -1.90 -18.07
C GLN A 65 -37.27 -2.80 -19.15
N ARG A 66 -36.66 -3.97 -19.37
CA ARG A 66 -37.19 -4.95 -20.35
C ARG A 66 -38.28 -5.84 -19.77
N GLY A 67 -38.63 -5.69 -18.49
CA GLY A 67 -39.62 -6.52 -17.84
C GLY A 67 -39.15 -7.94 -17.51
N GLU A 68 -37.87 -8.21 -17.57
CA GLU A 68 -37.31 -9.55 -17.31
C GLU A 68 -37.19 -9.86 -15.82
N SER A 69 -37.10 -8.82 -14.96
CA SER A 69 -36.97 -8.97 -13.51
C SER A 69 -38.05 -8.19 -12.82
N ALA A 70 -38.52 -8.72 -11.66
CA ALA A 70 -39.41 -7.97 -10.79
C ALA A 70 -38.71 -6.77 -10.17
N PRO A 71 -39.41 -5.64 -9.93
CA PRO A 71 -38.78 -4.47 -9.30
C PRO A 71 -38.18 -4.74 -7.92
N ILE A 72 -38.66 -5.75 -7.19
CA ILE A 72 -38.14 -6.14 -5.89
C ILE A 72 -36.68 -6.61 -5.96
N ASP A 73 -36.27 -7.20 -7.08
CA ASP A 73 -34.88 -7.63 -7.27
C ASP A 73 -33.93 -6.43 -7.30
N THR A 74 -34.38 -5.29 -7.78
CA THR A 74 -33.61 -4.05 -7.79
C THR A 74 -33.39 -3.52 -6.38
N ILE A 75 -34.39 -3.69 -5.51
CA ILE A 75 -34.31 -3.24 -4.11
C ILE A 75 -33.38 -4.14 -3.29
N GLU A 76 -33.44 -5.44 -3.52
CA GLU A 76 -32.62 -6.42 -2.82
C GLU A 76 -31.15 -6.43 -3.28
N ALA A 77 -30.90 -6.06 -4.50
CA ALA A 77 -29.55 -6.02 -5.05
C ALA A 77 -28.78 -4.79 -4.61
#